data_f6bee36611d348c8b5ead1d96fc88575
#
_entry.id   f6bee36611d348c8b5ead1d96fc88575
#
_cell.length_a   1.000
_cell.length_b   1.000
_cell.length_c   1.000
_cell.angle_alpha   90.00
_cell.angle_beta   90.00
_cell.angle_gamma   90.00
#
_symmetry.space_group_name_H-M   'P 1'
#
loop_
_entity.id
_entity.type
_entity.pdbx_description
1 polymer ?
#
loop_
_entity_poly.entity_id
_entity_poly.type
_entity_poly.pdbx_seq_one_letter_code
_entity_poly.pdbx_strand_id
1 'polypeptide(L)'
;MGGLAALAREAGHKVTGCDAGVYPPMSDQLKALGIELMEGFGVEQMQLKPDLYVIGNVVSRSRLPSGEPKFPLMEAILESGSPYTSGPQWLSEHVLQGRHVLAVAGTHGKTSTTSMLAWILEAAGLEPGFLVGGVPLNFGVSARLGKVAAGHARNYFVIEADEYDTAFFDKRSKFVHYRPRTAVLNNLEFDHADIFDDLPAIERQFHHLVRTVPGLGRLVVNGLEESLTRVLAQGCWSEVRSFGAAVSDFSAVGEPHNFEVLRHGQKLAEVKWDLGGVHNQLNALAAIAAAEHVGVEVSMAAQALAS
;
A
#
# COMPACT_ATOMS: atom_id res chain seq x y z
N MET A 1 -9.50 -6.54 -1.54
CA MET A 1 -10.73 -5.89 -2.09
C MET A 1 -11.59 -5.26 -0.98
N GLY A 2 -11.70 -5.86 0.21
CA GLY A 2 -12.55 -5.31 1.31
C GLY A 2 -12.25 -3.87 1.70
N GLY A 3 -10.99 -3.51 1.93
CA GLY A 3 -10.61 -2.12 2.22
C GLY A 3 -10.95 -1.15 1.09
N LEU A 4 -10.84 -1.58 -0.18
CA LEU A 4 -11.26 -0.77 -1.32
C LEU A 4 -12.78 -0.53 -1.32
N ALA A 5 -13.57 -1.57 -1.02
CA ALA A 5 -15.02 -1.46 -0.90
C ALA A 5 -15.43 -0.50 0.23
N ALA A 6 -14.71 -0.54 1.37
CA ALA A 6 -14.90 0.40 2.47
C ALA A 6 -14.62 1.85 2.05
N LEU A 7 -13.51 2.12 1.34
CA LEU A 7 -13.19 3.43 0.79
C LEU A 7 -14.25 3.93 -0.19
N ALA A 8 -14.72 3.05 -1.07
CA ALA A 8 -15.78 3.41 -2.02
C ALA A 8 -17.08 3.78 -1.30
N ARG A 9 -17.43 3.03 -0.24
CA ARG A 9 -18.62 3.32 0.58
C ARG A 9 -18.48 4.65 1.32
N GLU A 10 -17.31 4.92 1.92
CA GLU A 10 -16.99 6.19 2.59
C GLU A 10 -17.01 7.37 1.61
N ALA A 11 -16.59 7.15 0.35
CA ALA A 11 -16.67 8.14 -0.73
C ALA A 11 -18.10 8.41 -1.25
N GLY A 12 -19.11 7.71 -0.72
CA GLY A 12 -20.52 7.95 -1.06
C GLY A 12 -21.07 7.04 -2.16
N HIS A 13 -20.31 6.05 -2.65
CA HIS A 13 -20.80 5.09 -3.63
C HIS A 13 -21.72 4.05 -2.97
N LYS A 14 -22.73 3.58 -3.72
CA LYS A 14 -23.45 2.36 -3.38
C LYS A 14 -22.58 1.17 -3.80
N VAL A 15 -22.21 0.33 -2.84
CA VAL A 15 -21.27 -0.78 -3.07
C VAL A 15 -21.96 -2.10 -2.79
N THR A 16 -21.77 -3.07 -3.67
CA THR A 16 -22.03 -4.50 -3.47
C THR A 16 -20.74 -5.26 -3.74
N GLY A 17 -20.62 -6.46 -3.19
CA GLY A 17 -19.41 -7.27 -3.37
C GLY A 17 -19.71 -8.74 -3.51
N CYS A 18 -18.84 -9.47 -4.21
CA CYS A 18 -18.88 -10.92 -4.27
C CYS A 18 -17.47 -11.53 -4.13
N ASP A 19 -17.43 -12.67 -3.49
CA ASP A 19 -16.20 -13.46 -3.34
C ASP A 19 -16.57 -14.95 -3.20
N ALA A 20 -15.61 -15.84 -3.46
CA ALA A 20 -15.76 -17.27 -3.24
C ALA A 20 -15.91 -17.62 -1.75
N GLY A 21 -15.36 -16.80 -0.85
CA GLY A 21 -15.41 -16.98 0.59
C GLY A 21 -15.78 -15.67 1.30
N VAL A 22 -16.98 -15.59 1.84
CA VAL A 22 -17.50 -14.42 2.58
C VAL A 22 -17.55 -14.77 4.07
N TYR A 23 -16.45 -14.54 4.80
CA TYR A 23 -16.31 -14.90 6.21
C TYR A 23 -15.68 -13.80 7.07
N PRO A 24 -15.93 -13.83 8.41
CA PRO A 24 -15.31 -12.90 9.36
C PRO A 24 -13.78 -12.95 9.39
N PRO A 25 -13.09 -11.85 9.78
CA PRO A 25 -13.66 -10.59 10.27
C PRO A 25 -14.06 -9.59 9.17
N MET A 26 -13.58 -9.76 7.94
CA MET A 26 -13.80 -8.79 6.85
C MET A 26 -15.28 -8.68 6.47
N SER A 27 -16.01 -9.83 6.40
CA SER A 27 -17.43 -9.80 6.06
C SER A 27 -18.27 -8.99 7.05
N ASP A 28 -17.93 -9.06 8.35
CA ASP A 28 -18.67 -8.33 9.39
C ASP A 28 -18.42 -6.82 9.29
N GLN A 29 -17.17 -6.42 9.01
CA GLN A 29 -16.83 -5.02 8.79
C GLN A 29 -17.56 -4.45 7.56
N LEU A 30 -17.61 -5.18 6.46
CA LEU A 30 -18.29 -4.74 5.25
C LEU A 30 -19.81 -4.67 5.42
N LYS A 31 -20.41 -5.64 6.11
CA LYS A 31 -21.84 -5.62 6.45
C LYS A 31 -22.20 -4.45 7.37
N ALA A 32 -21.34 -4.13 8.35
CA ALA A 32 -21.53 -2.96 9.22
C ALA A 32 -21.53 -1.63 8.45
N LEU A 33 -20.84 -1.56 7.29
CA LEU A 33 -20.86 -0.43 6.36
C LEU A 33 -22.07 -0.44 5.42
N GLY A 34 -22.99 -1.40 5.55
CA GLY A 34 -24.16 -1.54 4.68
C GLY A 34 -23.82 -2.06 3.28
N ILE A 35 -22.71 -2.77 3.13
CA ILE A 35 -22.31 -3.41 1.87
C ILE A 35 -22.95 -4.79 1.80
N GLU A 36 -23.74 -5.02 0.77
CA GLU A 36 -24.31 -6.33 0.49
C GLU A 36 -23.24 -7.25 -0.11
N LEU A 37 -23.06 -8.41 0.51
CA LEU A 37 -22.08 -9.41 0.10
C LEU A 37 -22.76 -10.67 -0.41
N MET A 38 -22.34 -11.13 -1.57
CA MET A 38 -22.82 -12.35 -2.22
C MET A 38 -21.69 -13.38 -2.28
N GLU A 39 -22.02 -14.64 -2.05
CA GLU A 39 -21.06 -15.73 -2.20
C GLU A 39 -21.06 -16.25 -3.63
N GLY A 40 -19.86 -16.49 -4.17
CA GLY A 40 -19.65 -16.96 -5.53
C GLY A 40 -19.67 -15.87 -6.61
N PHE A 41 -19.54 -16.30 -7.86
CA PHE A 41 -19.41 -15.45 -9.05
C PHE A 41 -20.46 -15.80 -10.11
N GLY A 42 -21.71 -15.94 -9.68
CA GLY A 42 -22.84 -16.30 -10.53
C GLY A 42 -23.30 -15.17 -11.45
N VAL A 43 -23.78 -15.54 -12.64
CA VAL A 43 -24.25 -14.59 -13.67
C VAL A 43 -25.50 -13.81 -13.25
N GLU A 44 -26.27 -14.29 -12.29
CA GLU A 44 -27.44 -13.62 -11.72
C GLU A 44 -27.12 -12.24 -11.15
N GLN A 45 -25.86 -12.02 -10.73
CA GLN A 45 -25.37 -10.74 -10.22
C GLN A 45 -25.37 -9.63 -11.29
N MET A 46 -25.46 -9.96 -12.57
CA MET A 46 -25.67 -8.98 -13.64
C MET A 46 -26.99 -8.20 -13.47
N GLN A 47 -27.97 -8.76 -12.75
CA GLN A 47 -29.24 -8.10 -12.47
C GLN A 47 -29.11 -6.86 -11.56
N LEU A 48 -28.02 -6.75 -10.81
CA LEU A 48 -27.71 -5.58 -9.98
C LEU A 48 -27.42 -4.32 -10.82
N LYS A 49 -27.00 -4.49 -12.07
CA LYS A 49 -26.71 -3.42 -13.04
C LYS A 49 -25.86 -2.28 -12.44
N PRO A 50 -24.68 -2.56 -11.87
CA PRO A 50 -23.83 -1.50 -11.36
C PRO A 50 -23.33 -0.62 -12.52
N ASP A 51 -23.01 0.63 -12.21
CA ASP A 51 -22.40 1.54 -13.18
C ASP A 51 -20.98 1.10 -13.56
N LEU A 52 -20.29 0.39 -12.65
CA LEU A 52 -18.90 -0.07 -12.84
C LEU A 52 -18.63 -1.35 -12.05
N TYR A 53 -18.02 -2.33 -12.71
CA TYR A 53 -17.47 -3.52 -12.06
C TYR A 53 -16.00 -3.31 -11.71
N VAL A 54 -15.62 -3.54 -10.44
CA VAL A 54 -14.22 -3.46 -9.99
C VAL A 54 -13.69 -4.87 -9.76
N ILE A 55 -12.76 -5.29 -10.62
CA ILE A 55 -12.30 -6.66 -10.71
C ILE A 55 -11.06 -6.90 -9.85
N GLY A 56 -11.13 -7.88 -8.94
CA GLY A 56 -10.00 -8.32 -8.13
C GLY A 56 -8.99 -9.16 -8.93
N ASN A 57 -7.75 -9.21 -8.46
CA ASN A 57 -6.66 -9.93 -9.14
C ASN A 57 -6.79 -11.46 -9.13
N VAL A 58 -7.64 -12.03 -8.26
CA VAL A 58 -7.92 -13.47 -8.23
C VAL A 58 -8.83 -13.93 -9.39
N VAL A 59 -9.57 -12.99 -9.98
CA VAL A 59 -10.45 -13.27 -11.12
C VAL A 59 -9.62 -13.54 -12.37
N SER A 60 -9.99 -14.57 -13.10
CA SER A 60 -9.31 -14.99 -14.32
C SER A 60 -10.31 -15.55 -15.34
N ARG A 61 -9.83 -15.88 -16.52
CA ARG A 61 -10.60 -16.62 -17.54
C ARG A 61 -10.31 -18.14 -17.54
N SER A 62 -9.81 -18.64 -16.41
CA SER A 62 -9.58 -20.08 -16.24
C SER A 62 -10.88 -20.87 -16.29
N ARG A 63 -10.76 -22.13 -16.69
CA ARG A 63 -11.90 -23.06 -16.78
C ARG A 63 -11.75 -24.18 -15.76
N LEU A 64 -12.88 -24.67 -15.31
CA LEU A 64 -12.96 -25.86 -14.48
C LEU A 64 -12.65 -27.11 -15.33
N PRO A 65 -12.35 -28.26 -14.71
CA PRO A 65 -12.18 -29.51 -15.45
C PRO A 65 -13.39 -29.89 -16.32
N SER A 66 -14.59 -29.43 -15.98
CA SER A 66 -15.81 -29.57 -16.76
C SER A 66 -15.83 -28.78 -18.08
N GLY A 67 -14.88 -27.84 -18.26
CA GLY A 67 -14.84 -26.87 -19.36
C GLY A 67 -15.60 -25.57 -19.10
N GLU A 68 -16.36 -25.49 -18.01
CA GLU A 68 -17.10 -24.29 -17.64
C GLU A 68 -16.18 -23.18 -17.11
N PRO A 69 -16.54 -21.89 -17.27
CA PRO A 69 -15.80 -20.80 -16.68
C PRO A 69 -15.73 -20.91 -15.15
N LYS A 70 -14.55 -20.75 -14.57
CA LYS A 70 -14.39 -20.63 -13.11
C LYS A 70 -15.07 -19.37 -12.55
N PHE A 71 -15.16 -18.31 -13.36
CA PHE A 71 -15.75 -17.03 -13.01
C PHE A 71 -16.85 -16.64 -14.04
N PRO A 72 -18.04 -17.27 -13.98
CA PRO A 72 -19.12 -17.03 -14.96
C PRO A 72 -19.55 -15.57 -15.05
N LEU A 73 -19.58 -14.85 -13.91
CA LEU A 73 -19.90 -13.43 -13.88
C LEU A 73 -18.93 -12.61 -14.74
N MET A 74 -17.63 -12.95 -14.73
CA MET A 74 -16.65 -12.21 -15.54
C MET A 74 -16.89 -12.40 -17.04
N GLU A 75 -17.20 -13.62 -17.47
CA GLU A 75 -17.55 -13.87 -18.87
C GLU A 75 -18.80 -13.08 -19.28
N ALA A 76 -19.83 -13.04 -18.44
CA ALA A 76 -21.03 -12.25 -18.69
C ALA A 76 -20.77 -10.73 -18.77
N ILE A 77 -19.88 -10.20 -17.92
CA ILE A 77 -19.45 -8.80 -17.98
C ILE A 77 -18.79 -8.49 -19.33
N LEU A 78 -17.88 -9.36 -19.78
CA LEU A 78 -17.18 -9.19 -21.06
C LEU A 78 -18.16 -9.26 -22.24
N GLU A 79 -19.07 -10.24 -22.26
CA GLU A 79 -20.06 -10.42 -23.33
C GLU A 79 -21.06 -9.27 -23.42
N SER A 80 -21.47 -8.73 -22.27
CA SER A 80 -22.41 -7.60 -22.23
C SER A 80 -21.79 -6.25 -22.62
N GLY A 81 -20.45 -6.14 -22.64
CA GLY A 81 -19.75 -4.86 -22.81
C GLY A 81 -19.93 -3.90 -21.63
N SER A 82 -20.31 -4.41 -20.46
CA SER A 82 -20.48 -3.58 -19.25
C SER A 82 -19.14 -2.96 -18.81
N PRO A 83 -19.15 -1.71 -18.28
CA PRO A 83 -17.92 -1.06 -17.82
C PRO A 83 -17.24 -1.84 -16.69
N TYR A 84 -15.96 -2.08 -16.81
CA TYR A 84 -15.16 -2.70 -15.75
C TYR A 84 -13.76 -2.08 -15.64
N THR A 85 -13.18 -2.16 -14.46
CA THR A 85 -11.83 -1.69 -14.14
C THR A 85 -11.18 -2.58 -13.09
N SER A 86 -9.90 -2.37 -12.83
CA SER A 86 -9.19 -3.02 -11.73
C SER A 86 -9.30 -2.22 -10.42
N GLY A 87 -9.08 -2.88 -9.29
CA GLY A 87 -9.05 -2.22 -7.99
C GLY A 87 -8.02 -1.09 -7.91
N PRO A 88 -6.74 -1.32 -8.27
CA PRO A 88 -5.70 -0.29 -8.26
C PRO A 88 -5.99 0.89 -9.20
N GLN A 89 -6.55 0.65 -10.38
CA GLN A 89 -6.94 1.70 -11.31
C GLN A 89 -8.07 2.56 -10.73
N TRP A 90 -9.13 1.92 -10.22
CA TRP A 90 -10.24 2.62 -9.57
C TRP A 90 -9.75 3.49 -8.40
N LEU A 91 -8.91 2.92 -7.54
CA LEU A 91 -8.33 3.63 -6.39
C LEU A 91 -7.53 4.87 -6.84
N SER A 92 -6.72 4.71 -7.87
CA SER A 92 -5.93 5.81 -8.44
C SER A 92 -6.80 6.97 -8.92
N GLU A 93 -7.89 6.67 -9.64
CA GLU A 93 -8.75 7.66 -10.27
C GLU A 93 -9.72 8.33 -9.29
N HIS A 94 -10.26 7.57 -8.33
CA HIS A 94 -11.35 8.05 -7.48
C HIS A 94 -10.91 8.44 -6.06
N VAL A 95 -9.77 7.93 -5.59
CA VAL A 95 -9.30 8.20 -4.22
C VAL A 95 -7.97 8.93 -4.19
N LEU A 96 -6.97 8.48 -4.96
CA LEU A 96 -5.60 8.99 -4.84
C LEU A 96 -5.36 10.28 -5.63
N GLN A 97 -6.20 10.59 -6.61
CA GLN A 97 -6.06 11.78 -7.45
C GLN A 97 -6.00 13.06 -6.60
N GLY A 98 -4.97 13.88 -6.82
CA GLY A 98 -4.77 15.15 -6.10
C GLY A 98 -4.20 15.04 -4.68
N ARG A 99 -4.03 13.83 -4.14
CA ARG A 99 -3.46 13.59 -2.81
C ARG A 99 -1.93 13.49 -2.84
N HIS A 100 -1.30 13.64 -1.69
CA HIS A 100 0.08 13.26 -1.48
C HIS A 100 0.09 11.78 -1.05
N VAL A 101 0.34 10.89 -2.00
CA VAL A 101 0.41 9.46 -1.73
C VAL A 101 1.79 9.10 -1.20
N LEU A 102 1.82 8.38 -0.05
CA LEU A 102 2.99 7.76 0.54
C LEU A 102 2.84 6.24 0.38
N ALA A 103 3.59 5.65 -0.53
CA ALA A 103 3.53 4.23 -0.85
C ALA A 103 4.67 3.46 -0.17
N VAL A 104 4.36 2.29 0.37
CA VAL A 104 5.35 1.41 1.00
C VAL A 104 5.46 0.12 0.20
N ALA A 105 6.57 -0.03 -0.51
CA ALA A 105 6.92 -1.20 -1.30
C ALA A 105 8.05 -2.01 -0.63
N GLY A 106 8.08 -3.31 -0.92
CA GLY A 106 9.09 -4.24 -0.41
C GLY A 106 8.54 -5.65 -0.37
N THR A 107 9.39 -6.64 -0.35
CA THR A 107 8.99 -8.05 -0.20
C THR A 107 8.34 -8.26 1.17
N HIS A 108 8.97 -7.74 2.23
CA HIS A 108 8.53 -7.89 3.62
C HIS A 108 8.36 -6.55 4.34
N GLY A 109 7.56 -6.57 5.43
CA GLY A 109 7.39 -5.40 6.30
C GLY A 109 6.46 -4.31 5.77
N LYS A 110 5.84 -4.46 4.60
CA LYS A 110 4.90 -3.48 4.02
C LYS A 110 3.81 -3.06 5.01
N THR A 111 3.07 -4.03 5.54
CA THR A 111 1.94 -3.79 6.47
C THR A 111 2.38 -3.05 7.73
N SER A 112 3.49 -3.49 8.36
CA SER A 112 4.02 -2.86 9.56
C SER A 112 4.47 -1.43 9.30
N THR A 113 5.26 -1.20 8.24
CA THR A 113 5.76 0.14 7.88
C THR A 113 4.61 1.08 7.50
N THR A 114 3.61 0.59 6.73
CA THR A 114 2.42 1.37 6.36
C THR A 114 1.61 1.76 7.59
N SER A 115 1.43 0.83 8.54
CA SER A 115 0.72 1.08 9.79
C SER A 115 1.45 2.11 10.66
N MET A 116 2.77 1.95 10.84
CA MET A 116 3.62 2.91 11.56
C MET A 116 3.56 4.30 10.93
N LEU A 117 3.69 4.39 9.61
CA LEU A 117 3.65 5.66 8.89
C LEU A 117 2.28 6.34 9.02
N ALA A 118 1.20 5.59 8.83
CA ALA A 118 -0.16 6.12 9.01
C ALA A 118 -0.37 6.64 10.45
N TRP A 119 0.13 5.89 11.46
CA TRP A 119 0.03 6.31 12.86
C TRP A 119 0.85 7.55 13.18
N ILE A 120 2.08 7.66 12.66
CA ILE A 120 2.91 8.88 12.80
C ILE A 120 2.18 10.09 12.23
N LEU A 121 1.58 9.98 11.03
CA LEU A 121 0.84 11.08 10.43
C LEU A 121 -0.42 11.44 11.22
N GLU A 122 -1.12 10.46 11.79
CA GLU A 122 -2.28 10.67 12.66
C GLU A 122 -1.87 11.42 13.94
N ALA A 123 -0.82 10.96 14.63
CA ALA A 123 -0.29 11.59 15.83
C ALA A 123 0.19 13.02 15.57
N ALA A 124 0.67 13.31 14.36
CA ALA A 124 1.04 14.66 13.91
C ALA A 124 -0.17 15.54 13.53
N GLY A 125 -1.40 15.03 13.65
CA GLY A 125 -2.62 15.79 13.32
C GLY A 125 -2.89 15.93 11.81
N LEU A 126 -2.26 15.10 10.97
CA LEU A 126 -2.40 15.17 9.50
C LEU A 126 -3.62 14.40 8.96
N GLU A 127 -4.36 13.70 9.81
CA GLU A 127 -5.59 12.94 9.49
C GLU A 127 -5.50 12.14 8.17
N PRO A 128 -4.48 11.26 7.98
CA PRO A 128 -4.25 10.62 6.70
C PRO A 128 -5.36 9.67 6.31
N GLY A 129 -5.62 9.54 5.02
CA GLY A 129 -6.24 8.33 4.47
C GLY A 129 -5.23 7.20 4.44
N PHE A 130 -5.71 5.96 4.43
CA PHE A 130 -4.83 4.80 4.28
C PHE A 130 -5.56 3.57 3.73
N LEU A 131 -4.77 2.66 3.16
CA LEU A 131 -5.19 1.31 2.81
C LEU A 131 -4.06 0.35 3.20
N VAL A 132 -4.32 -0.51 4.19
CA VAL A 132 -3.38 -1.45 4.79
C VAL A 132 -3.92 -2.87 4.63
N GLY A 133 -3.07 -3.86 4.38
CA GLY A 133 -3.45 -5.26 4.21
C GLY A 133 -3.95 -5.94 5.49
N GLY A 134 -3.66 -5.36 6.66
CA GLY A 134 -4.14 -5.78 7.97
C GLY A 134 -5.08 -4.75 8.60
N VAL A 135 -5.43 -4.96 9.86
CA VAL A 135 -6.17 -3.99 10.68
C VAL A 135 -5.23 -3.48 11.77
N PRO A 136 -4.65 -2.28 11.61
CA PRO A 136 -3.78 -1.71 12.64
C PRO A 136 -4.58 -1.46 13.92
N LEU A 137 -4.04 -1.89 15.08
CA LEU A 137 -4.73 -1.83 16.37
C LEU A 137 -5.17 -0.40 16.73
N ASN A 138 -4.33 0.58 16.45
CA ASN A 138 -4.58 1.99 16.75
C ASN A 138 -5.77 2.58 15.96
N PHE A 139 -6.13 1.99 14.82
CA PHE A 139 -7.22 2.47 13.97
C PHE A 139 -8.47 1.60 14.00
N GLY A 140 -8.33 0.28 14.27
CA GLY A 140 -9.44 -0.67 14.27
C GLY A 140 -10.07 -0.92 12.90
N VAL A 141 -9.55 -0.31 11.83
CA VAL A 141 -10.00 -0.47 10.44
C VAL A 141 -8.80 -0.63 9.51
N SER A 142 -8.99 -1.30 8.38
CA SER A 142 -7.94 -1.52 7.38
C SER A 142 -7.83 -0.39 6.34
N ALA A 143 -8.84 0.48 6.27
CA ALA A 143 -8.91 1.55 5.28
C ALA A 143 -9.73 2.74 5.79
N ARG A 144 -9.34 3.94 5.37
CA ARG A 144 -10.02 5.21 5.68
C ARG A 144 -9.66 6.25 4.61
N LEU A 145 -10.61 7.10 4.22
CA LEU A 145 -10.33 8.18 3.24
C LEU A 145 -9.43 9.28 3.81
N GLY A 146 -9.49 9.54 5.11
CA GLY A 146 -8.82 10.66 5.73
C GLY A 146 -9.39 12.01 5.31
N LYS A 147 -8.80 13.11 5.82
CA LYS A 147 -9.23 14.48 5.57
C LYS A 147 -8.06 15.39 5.24
N VAL A 148 -8.35 16.56 4.67
CA VAL A 148 -7.34 17.60 4.54
C VAL A 148 -7.16 18.24 5.91
N ALA A 149 -5.99 18.08 6.50
CA ALA A 149 -5.66 18.67 7.80
C ALA A 149 -5.63 20.20 7.72
N ALA A 150 -5.96 20.87 8.83
CA ALA A 150 -5.96 22.33 8.90
C ALA A 150 -4.58 22.92 8.54
N GLY A 151 -4.57 23.92 7.67
CA GLY A 151 -3.32 24.55 7.20
C GLY A 151 -2.56 23.78 6.10
N HIS A 152 -3.06 22.63 5.65
CA HIS A 152 -2.45 21.85 4.59
C HIS A 152 -3.20 22.02 3.27
N ALA A 153 -2.44 22.06 2.15
CA ALA A 153 -3.01 22.21 0.82
C ALA A 153 -3.50 20.88 0.22
N ARG A 154 -3.14 19.73 0.81
CA ARG A 154 -3.41 18.40 0.29
C ARG A 154 -3.75 17.42 1.41
N ASN A 155 -4.56 16.42 1.06
CA ASN A 155 -4.76 15.25 1.88
C ASN A 155 -3.59 14.26 1.68
N TYR A 156 -3.19 13.58 2.74
CA TYR A 156 -2.18 12.52 2.73
C TYR A 156 -2.87 11.16 2.63
N PHE A 157 -2.25 10.24 1.90
CA PHE A 157 -2.75 8.87 1.79
C PHE A 157 -1.60 7.88 1.86
N VAL A 158 -1.64 6.99 2.84
CA VAL A 158 -0.62 5.94 3.06
C VAL A 158 -1.12 4.62 2.52
N ILE A 159 -0.33 3.94 1.70
CA ILE A 159 -0.77 2.71 1.03
C ILE A 159 0.33 1.65 0.96
N GLU A 160 -0.05 0.39 1.19
CA GLU A 160 0.79 -0.74 0.82
C GLU A 160 0.89 -0.85 -0.70
N ALA A 161 2.10 -0.97 -1.19
CA ALA A 161 2.41 -0.97 -2.61
C ALA A 161 2.95 -2.34 -3.03
N ASP A 162 2.02 -3.19 -3.50
CA ASP A 162 2.34 -4.53 -3.95
C ASP A 162 2.92 -4.54 -5.37
N GLU A 163 3.91 -5.41 -5.58
CA GLU A 163 4.52 -5.75 -6.86
C GLU A 163 3.68 -6.70 -7.72
N TYR A 164 2.63 -7.30 -7.16
CA TYR A 164 1.74 -8.23 -7.87
C TYR A 164 0.99 -7.61 -9.04
N ASP A 165 0.64 -8.45 -10.01
CA ASP A 165 -0.28 -8.13 -11.11
C ASP A 165 -1.57 -7.45 -10.61
N THR A 166 -2.00 -6.47 -11.37
CA THR A 166 -3.21 -5.68 -11.08
C THR A 166 -4.49 -6.49 -11.27
N ALA A 167 -4.62 -7.14 -12.44
CA ALA A 167 -5.75 -7.98 -12.81
C ALA A 167 -5.37 -8.90 -13.99
N PHE A 168 -6.24 -9.85 -14.37
CA PHE A 168 -5.96 -10.73 -15.51
C PHE A 168 -5.82 -9.99 -16.84
N PHE A 169 -6.45 -8.83 -16.97
CA PHE A 169 -6.39 -7.96 -18.16
C PHE A 169 -5.37 -6.81 -18.03
N ASP A 170 -4.74 -6.62 -16.88
CA ASP A 170 -3.70 -5.63 -16.63
C ASP A 170 -2.55 -6.26 -15.84
N LYS A 171 -1.45 -6.53 -16.55
CA LYS A 171 -0.26 -7.20 -16.02
C LYS A 171 0.78 -6.29 -15.41
N ARG A 172 0.49 -4.98 -15.29
CA ARG A 172 1.33 -4.06 -14.54
C ARG A 172 1.20 -4.35 -13.05
N SER A 173 2.28 -4.14 -12.31
CA SER A 173 2.23 -4.21 -10.84
C SER A 173 1.28 -3.16 -10.28
N LYS A 174 0.55 -3.51 -9.20
CA LYS A 174 -0.45 -2.64 -8.57
C LYS A 174 0.10 -1.26 -8.22
N PHE A 175 1.32 -1.18 -7.71
CA PHE A 175 1.92 0.06 -7.25
C PHE A 175 2.15 1.09 -8.36
N VAL A 176 2.25 0.70 -9.63
CA VAL A 176 2.41 1.63 -10.77
C VAL A 176 1.21 2.57 -10.92
N HIS A 177 0.03 2.12 -10.48
CA HIS A 177 -1.19 2.92 -10.50
C HIS A 177 -1.19 4.04 -9.44
N TYR A 178 -0.46 3.88 -8.33
CA TYR A 178 -0.60 4.75 -7.15
C TYR A 178 0.09 6.11 -7.28
N ARG A 179 1.06 6.25 -8.19
CA ARG A 179 1.77 7.51 -8.51
C ARG A 179 2.20 8.27 -7.24
N PRO A 180 3.00 7.64 -6.36
CA PRO A 180 3.33 8.23 -5.07
C PRO A 180 4.23 9.46 -5.22
N ARG A 181 4.11 10.40 -4.27
CA ARG A 181 5.06 11.48 -4.07
C ARG A 181 6.15 11.12 -3.07
N THR A 182 5.87 10.18 -2.18
CA THR A 182 6.83 9.54 -1.30
C THR A 182 6.73 8.03 -1.50
N ALA A 183 7.82 7.36 -1.82
CA ALA A 183 7.83 5.90 -1.92
C ALA A 183 8.94 5.32 -1.04
N VAL A 184 8.56 4.42 -0.14
CA VAL A 184 9.48 3.59 0.64
C VAL A 184 9.79 2.35 -0.18
N LEU A 185 11.08 2.06 -0.36
CA LEU A 185 11.60 0.81 -0.90
C LEU A 185 12.31 0.08 0.25
N ASN A 186 11.58 -0.83 0.92
CA ASN A 186 12.00 -1.38 2.20
C ASN A 186 13.04 -2.50 2.04
N ASN A 187 12.69 -3.52 1.26
CA ASN A 187 13.57 -4.63 0.91
C ASN A 187 13.13 -5.22 -0.43
N LEU A 188 14.03 -5.96 -1.05
CA LEU A 188 13.73 -6.61 -2.32
C LEU A 188 14.50 -7.92 -2.40
N GLU A 189 13.78 -9.01 -2.16
CA GLU A 189 14.27 -10.37 -2.22
C GLU A 189 13.53 -11.16 -3.30
N PHE A 190 14.12 -12.28 -3.75
CA PHE A 190 13.43 -13.19 -4.65
C PHE A 190 12.37 -13.97 -3.87
N ASP A 191 11.16 -13.48 -3.92
CA ASP A 191 9.96 -14.13 -3.42
C ASP A 191 8.91 -14.16 -4.55
N HIS A 192 7.84 -14.94 -4.37
CA HIS A 192 6.76 -15.05 -5.36
C HIS A 192 7.19 -15.67 -6.70
N ALA A 193 7.87 -16.84 -6.63
CA ALA A 193 8.30 -17.63 -7.79
C ALA A 193 7.15 -18.08 -8.71
N ASP A 194 5.91 -17.92 -8.28
CA ASP A 194 4.69 -18.14 -9.05
C ASP A 194 4.39 -17.02 -10.06
N ILE A 195 5.00 -15.83 -9.88
CA ILE A 195 4.74 -14.63 -10.70
C ILE A 195 6.00 -14.12 -11.40
N PHE A 196 7.16 -14.23 -10.75
CA PHE A 196 8.42 -13.72 -11.25
C PHE A 196 9.44 -14.83 -11.46
N ASP A 197 10.06 -14.84 -12.63
CA ASP A 197 11.05 -15.85 -13.00
C ASP A 197 12.35 -15.70 -12.20
N ASP A 198 12.73 -14.46 -11.86
CA ASP A 198 14.00 -14.14 -11.22
C ASP A 198 13.94 -12.79 -10.47
N LEU A 199 14.96 -12.51 -9.66
CA LEU A 199 15.12 -11.23 -8.97
C LEU A 199 15.19 -10.02 -9.92
N PRO A 200 15.91 -10.06 -11.08
CA PRO A 200 15.87 -8.99 -12.06
C PRO A 200 14.46 -8.67 -12.59
N ALA A 201 13.55 -9.64 -12.66
CA ALA A 201 12.16 -9.38 -13.05
C ALA A 201 11.45 -8.51 -11.99
N ILE A 202 11.68 -8.77 -10.70
CA ILE A 202 11.14 -7.95 -9.61
C ILE A 202 11.80 -6.56 -9.61
N GLU A 203 13.12 -6.47 -9.78
CA GLU A 203 13.85 -5.20 -9.88
C GLU A 203 13.28 -4.30 -10.99
N ARG A 204 12.92 -4.87 -12.14
CA ARG A 204 12.24 -4.12 -13.22
C ARG A 204 10.90 -3.54 -12.77
N GLN A 205 10.11 -4.29 -12.00
CA GLN A 205 8.84 -3.77 -11.48
C GLN A 205 9.08 -2.61 -10.50
N PHE A 206 10.02 -2.76 -9.58
CA PHE A 206 10.39 -1.67 -8.67
C PHE A 206 10.90 -0.44 -9.41
N HIS A 207 11.68 -0.62 -10.49
CA HIS A 207 12.07 0.50 -11.34
C HIS A 207 10.87 1.16 -12.03
N HIS A 208 9.83 0.40 -12.41
CA HIS A 208 8.58 1.00 -12.89
C HIS A 208 7.90 1.88 -11.83
N LEU A 209 7.92 1.48 -10.54
CA LEU A 209 7.46 2.34 -9.45
C LEU A 209 8.32 3.60 -9.33
N VAL A 210 9.65 3.48 -9.31
CA VAL A 210 10.59 4.62 -9.23
C VAL A 210 10.28 5.66 -10.31
N ARG A 211 9.99 5.23 -11.54
CA ARG A 211 9.64 6.12 -12.68
C ARG A 211 8.33 6.88 -12.48
N THR A 212 7.45 6.47 -11.57
CA THR A 212 6.18 7.16 -11.30
C THR A 212 6.32 8.26 -10.25
N VAL A 213 7.41 8.27 -9.49
CA VAL A 213 7.67 9.29 -8.47
C VAL A 213 8.14 10.58 -9.14
N PRO A 214 7.48 11.73 -8.92
CA PRO A 214 7.83 12.98 -9.58
C PRO A 214 9.18 13.53 -9.08
N GLY A 215 9.84 14.39 -9.86
CA GLY A 215 11.13 15.00 -9.50
C GLY A 215 11.14 15.76 -8.15
N LEU A 216 10.00 16.29 -7.73
CA LEU A 216 9.80 16.90 -6.40
C LEU A 216 9.33 15.89 -5.35
N GLY A 217 9.33 14.61 -5.66
CA GLY A 217 9.02 13.53 -4.74
C GLY A 217 10.27 13.01 -4.04
N ARG A 218 10.09 11.97 -3.20
CA ARG A 218 11.17 11.35 -2.45
C ARG A 218 11.06 9.82 -2.47
N LEU A 219 12.20 9.18 -2.69
CA LEU A 219 12.41 7.76 -2.43
C LEU A 219 13.10 7.59 -1.08
N VAL A 220 12.53 6.76 -0.21
CA VAL A 220 13.11 6.35 1.07
C VAL A 220 13.58 4.91 0.90
N VAL A 221 14.88 4.68 0.88
CA VAL A 221 15.47 3.45 0.37
C VAL A 221 16.31 2.76 1.44
N ASN A 222 16.09 1.48 1.64
CA ASN A 222 16.92 0.68 2.53
C ASN A 222 18.35 0.56 1.98
N GLY A 223 19.29 1.17 2.68
CA GLY A 223 20.71 1.20 2.31
C GLY A 223 21.45 -0.11 2.54
N LEU A 224 20.81 -1.13 3.11
CA LEU A 224 21.34 -2.48 3.28
C LEU A 224 21.09 -3.39 2.06
N GLU A 225 20.24 -2.95 1.13
CA GLU A 225 19.76 -3.77 0.02
C GLU A 225 20.46 -3.45 -1.30
N GLU A 226 21.38 -4.32 -1.72
CA GLU A 226 22.09 -4.16 -3.01
C GLU A 226 21.15 -4.20 -4.21
N SER A 227 20.06 -4.99 -4.14
CA SER A 227 19.03 -5.05 -5.18
C SER A 227 18.41 -3.68 -5.44
N LEU A 228 18.14 -2.89 -4.41
CA LEU A 228 17.60 -1.53 -4.54
C LEU A 228 18.64 -0.57 -5.14
N THR A 229 19.93 -0.76 -4.86
CA THR A 229 21.00 0.00 -5.53
C THR A 229 20.97 -0.25 -7.04
N ARG A 230 20.78 -1.52 -7.48
CA ARG A 230 20.64 -1.86 -8.91
C ARG A 230 19.37 -1.29 -9.52
N VAL A 231 18.26 -1.25 -8.78
CA VAL A 231 17.02 -0.61 -9.22
C VAL A 231 17.24 0.88 -9.50
N LEU A 232 17.88 1.61 -8.58
CA LEU A 232 18.14 3.04 -8.73
C LEU A 232 19.15 3.33 -9.86
N ALA A 233 20.11 2.43 -10.09
CA ALA A 233 21.09 2.56 -11.19
C ALA A 233 20.45 2.50 -12.59
N GLN A 234 19.23 1.94 -12.71
CA GLN A 234 18.46 1.97 -13.98
C GLN A 234 17.88 3.36 -14.29
N GLY A 235 17.94 4.29 -13.34
CA GLY A 235 17.46 5.67 -13.44
C GLY A 235 16.64 6.08 -12.21
N CYS A 236 16.90 7.29 -11.72
CA CYS A 236 16.19 7.91 -10.62
C CYS A 236 16.09 9.41 -10.88
N TRP A 237 14.91 9.99 -10.67
CA TRP A 237 14.62 11.40 -10.97
C TRP A 237 14.22 12.20 -9.74
N SER A 238 14.03 11.51 -8.60
CA SER A 238 13.55 12.08 -7.35
C SER A 238 14.67 12.13 -6.31
N GLU A 239 14.48 12.92 -5.26
CA GLU A 239 15.36 12.88 -4.10
C GLU A 239 15.39 11.46 -3.50
N VAL A 240 16.57 10.99 -3.12
CA VAL A 240 16.76 9.72 -2.42
C VAL A 240 17.21 10.01 -0.99
N ARG A 241 16.54 9.38 -0.03
CA ARG A 241 16.97 9.28 1.36
C ARG A 241 17.15 7.82 1.73
N SER A 242 18.32 7.48 2.22
CA SER A 242 18.63 6.13 2.65
C SER A 242 18.36 5.92 4.13
N PHE A 243 18.06 4.68 4.50
CA PHE A 243 17.95 4.27 5.91
C PHE A 243 18.58 2.89 6.15
N GLY A 244 18.88 2.60 7.41
CA GLY A 244 19.27 1.28 7.91
C GLY A 244 20.76 1.07 8.07
N ALA A 245 21.57 1.33 7.04
CA ALA A 245 23.02 1.23 7.15
C ALA A 245 23.61 2.37 8.00
N ALA A 246 24.76 2.14 8.63
CA ALA A 246 25.43 3.14 9.47
C ALA A 246 25.79 4.44 8.72
N VAL A 247 26.00 4.34 7.41
CA VAL A 247 26.31 5.47 6.51
C VAL A 247 25.07 6.09 5.85
N SER A 248 23.88 5.56 6.13
CA SER A 248 22.62 6.05 5.59
C SER A 248 22.24 7.41 6.17
N ASP A 249 21.36 8.14 5.48
CA ASP A 249 20.78 9.40 5.99
C ASP A 249 20.10 9.17 7.35
N PHE A 250 19.38 8.06 7.50
CA PHE A 250 18.77 7.63 8.76
C PHE A 250 19.37 6.29 9.21
N SER A 251 19.83 6.25 10.44
CA SER A 251 20.35 5.03 11.06
C SER A 251 19.88 4.90 12.51
N ALA A 252 20.07 3.71 13.08
CA ALA A 252 19.73 3.43 14.47
C ALA A 252 20.96 2.94 15.24
N VAL A 253 21.01 3.28 16.52
CA VAL A 253 21.98 2.76 17.48
C VAL A 253 21.25 2.30 18.73
N GLY A 254 21.46 1.06 19.13
CA GLY A 254 20.80 0.44 20.28
C GLY A 254 20.02 -0.82 19.90
N GLU A 255 19.36 -1.40 20.90
CA GLU A 255 18.58 -2.61 20.74
C GLU A 255 17.24 -2.32 20.02
N PRO A 256 16.67 -3.28 19.29
CA PRO A 256 15.43 -3.07 18.53
C PRO A 256 14.25 -2.51 19.33
N HIS A 257 14.17 -2.78 20.63
CA HIS A 257 13.10 -2.28 21.50
C HIS A 257 13.45 -0.94 22.19
N ASN A 258 14.73 -0.50 22.09
CA ASN A 258 15.19 0.78 22.64
C ASN A 258 16.39 1.29 21.85
N PHE A 259 16.18 2.21 20.92
CA PHE A 259 17.20 2.70 20.01
C PHE A 259 17.12 4.20 19.77
N GLU A 260 18.28 4.76 19.52
CA GLU A 260 18.44 6.13 19.07
C GLU A 260 18.23 6.21 17.55
N VAL A 261 17.48 7.20 17.10
CA VAL A 261 17.34 7.56 15.69
C VAL A 261 18.34 8.65 15.35
N LEU A 262 19.24 8.34 14.43
CA LEU A 262 20.27 9.27 13.97
C LEU A 262 19.93 9.74 12.55
N ARG A 263 20.23 11.02 12.28
CA ARG A 263 20.25 11.59 10.93
C ARG A 263 21.67 12.08 10.64
N HIS A 264 22.28 11.54 9.59
CA HIS A 264 23.70 11.80 9.26
C HIS A 264 24.63 11.63 10.46
N GLY A 265 24.42 10.61 11.27
CA GLY A 265 25.21 10.30 12.46
C GLY A 265 24.90 11.16 13.70
N GLN A 266 24.00 12.13 13.60
CA GLN A 266 23.57 12.95 14.74
C GLN A 266 22.26 12.40 15.33
N LYS A 267 22.25 12.15 16.64
CA LYS A 267 21.04 11.73 17.38
C LYS A 267 19.98 12.83 17.30
N LEU A 268 18.77 12.47 16.85
CA LEU A 268 17.60 13.35 16.81
C LEU A 268 16.50 12.93 17.77
N ALA A 269 16.35 11.62 18.01
CA ALA A 269 15.27 11.06 18.81
C ALA A 269 15.64 9.69 19.40
N GLU A 270 14.76 9.16 20.22
CA GLU A 270 14.82 7.81 20.77
C GLU A 270 13.45 7.15 20.62
N VAL A 271 13.44 5.87 20.20
CA VAL A 271 12.24 5.03 20.16
C VAL A 271 12.39 3.98 21.24
N LYS A 272 11.38 3.89 22.11
CA LYS A 272 11.29 2.87 23.14
C LYS A 272 9.89 2.28 23.12
N TRP A 273 9.80 1.00 22.79
CA TRP A 273 8.56 0.25 22.58
C TRP A 273 8.69 -1.21 22.95
N ASP A 274 7.61 -1.98 22.88
CA ASP A 274 7.61 -3.42 23.19
C ASP A 274 7.89 -4.31 21.96
N LEU A 275 8.11 -3.71 20.75
CA LEU A 275 8.37 -4.47 19.55
C LEU A 275 9.84 -4.90 19.51
N GLY A 276 10.07 -6.20 19.25
CA GLY A 276 11.41 -6.77 19.05
C GLY A 276 11.76 -6.92 17.56
N GLY A 277 13.04 -7.26 17.32
CA GLY A 277 13.57 -7.61 16.00
C GLY A 277 14.06 -6.41 15.18
N VAL A 278 15.23 -6.59 14.57
CA VAL A 278 15.89 -5.56 13.72
C VAL A 278 14.99 -5.12 12.57
N HIS A 279 14.15 -6.02 12.03
CA HIS A 279 13.20 -5.68 10.97
C HIS A 279 12.18 -4.61 11.39
N ASN A 280 11.72 -4.62 12.65
CA ASN A 280 10.82 -3.57 13.17
C ASN A 280 11.55 -2.25 13.37
N GLN A 281 12.81 -2.28 13.80
CA GLN A 281 13.68 -1.10 13.87
C GLN A 281 13.86 -0.46 12.49
N LEU A 282 14.12 -1.28 11.45
CA LEU A 282 14.22 -0.81 10.05
C LEU A 282 12.89 -0.24 9.53
N ASN A 283 11.77 -0.92 9.82
CA ASN A 283 10.44 -0.43 9.46
C ASN A 283 10.14 0.95 10.10
N ALA A 284 10.56 1.14 11.35
CA ALA A 284 10.44 2.44 12.04
C ALA A 284 11.27 3.54 11.37
N LEU A 285 12.54 3.25 11.05
CA LEU A 285 13.41 4.21 10.34
C LEU A 285 12.81 4.62 8.99
N ALA A 286 12.29 3.64 8.23
CA ALA A 286 11.61 3.89 6.96
C ALA A 286 10.38 4.79 7.13
N ALA A 287 9.52 4.49 8.11
CA ALA A 287 8.33 5.28 8.40
C ALA A 287 8.67 6.71 8.86
N ILE A 288 9.66 6.88 9.74
CA ILE A 288 10.16 8.18 10.20
C ILE A 288 10.71 9.02 9.03
N ALA A 289 11.57 8.41 8.19
CA ALA A 289 12.15 9.09 7.02
C ALA A 289 11.09 9.49 5.98
N ALA A 290 10.05 8.68 5.81
CA ALA A 290 8.92 9.00 4.94
C ALA A 290 8.03 10.12 5.51
N ALA A 291 7.79 10.12 6.82
CA ALA A 291 7.01 11.15 7.52
C ALA A 291 7.73 12.52 7.51
N GLU A 292 9.07 12.53 7.61
CA GLU A 292 9.86 13.75 7.50
C GLU A 292 9.64 14.48 6.17
N HIS A 293 9.42 13.75 5.07
CA HIS A 293 9.16 14.35 3.75
C HIS A 293 7.87 15.19 3.73
N VAL A 294 6.92 14.91 4.58
CA VAL A 294 5.66 15.64 4.68
C VAL A 294 5.63 16.62 5.86
N GLY A 295 6.79 16.90 6.45
CA GLY A 295 6.99 17.92 7.46
C GLY A 295 6.81 17.45 8.90
N VAL A 296 6.74 16.15 9.17
CA VAL A 296 6.71 15.64 10.55
C VAL A 296 8.12 15.62 11.12
N GLU A 297 8.32 16.28 12.25
CA GLU A 297 9.60 16.27 12.95
C GLU A 297 9.99 14.85 13.42
N VAL A 298 11.26 14.49 13.27
CA VAL A 298 11.78 13.16 13.62
C VAL A 298 11.49 12.78 15.08
N SER A 299 11.61 13.76 16.00
CA SER A 299 11.30 13.54 17.41
C SER A 299 9.82 13.23 17.64
N MET A 300 8.92 13.90 16.95
CA MET A 300 7.47 13.65 17.01
C MET A 300 7.15 12.28 16.42
N ALA A 301 7.74 11.92 15.28
CA ALA A 301 7.54 10.61 14.66
C ALA A 301 8.01 9.47 15.57
N ALA A 302 9.20 9.60 16.19
CA ALA A 302 9.71 8.64 17.15
C ALA A 302 8.81 8.50 18.39
N GLN A 303 8.32 9.62 18.92
CA GLN A 303 7.43 9.66 20.07
C GLN A 303 6.08 8.98 19.77
N ALA A 304 5.53 9.17 18.57
CA ALA A 304 4.31 8.50 18.12
C ALA A 304 4.45 6.98 18.10
N LEU A 305 5.62 6.45 17.73
CA LEU A 305 5.88 5.02 17.70
C LEU A 305 6.05 4.40 19.10
N ALA A 306 6.33 5.19 20.11
CA ALA A 306 6.49 4.76 21.50
C ALA A 306 5.17 4.74 22.28
N SER A 307 4.03 5.12 21.64
CA SER A 307 2.71 5.27 22.28
C SER A 307 1.74 4.10 22.04
#